data_ed8a1b9d9c6b0d43bff944044da99fd4
#
_entry.id   ed8a1b9d9c6b0d43bff944044da99fd4
#
_cell.length_a   1.000
_cell.length_b   1.000
_cell.length_c   1.000
_cell.angle_alpha   90.00
_cell.angle_beta   90.00
_cell.angle_gamma   90.00
#
_symmetry.space_group_name_H-M   'P 1'
#
loop_
_entity.id
_entity.type
_entity.pdbx_description
1 polymer ?
#
loop_
_entity_poly.entity_id
_entity_poly.type
_entity_poly.pdbx_seq_one_letter_code
_entity_poly.pdbx_strand_id
1 'polypeptide(L)'
;MRLATAVCLAICLSQPAALAQTAQRPAKPLVGQPGKDAIWVPTPSALIEMMLDLAKVTAADRVVDLGSGDGRAVIAAAKRGANARGIEFDANLVAVATANAAKEGVSDKATFERADMFATDFSNATVVVLFLLPDLNIKLRPSILNMKPGTRVVSNTFEM
;
A
#
# COMPACT_ATOMS: atom_id res chain seq x y z
N MET A 1 -23.70 -76.79 17.45
CA MET A 1 -23.30 -76.13 16.20
C MET A 1 -24.05 -74.79 16.13
N ARG A 2 -23.38 -73.69 16.53
CA ARG A 2 -23.96 -72.34 16.51
C ARG A 2 -23.12 -71.49 15.57
N LEU A 3 -23.67 -71.10 14.43
CA LEU A 3 -23.06 -70.15 13.50
C LEU A 3 -23.11 -68.72 14.10
N ALA A 4 -21.99 -68.10 14.21
CA ALA A 4 -21.90 -66.68 14.54
C ALA A 4 -21.75 -65.87 13.23
N THR A 5 -22.74 -65.06 12.92
CA THR A 5 -22.75 -64.15 11.76
C THR A 5 -22.05 -62.86 12.16
N ALA A 6 -20.90 -62.61 11.57
CA ALA A 6 -20.18 -61.32 11.75
C ALA A 6 -20.76 -60.28 10.80
N VAL A 7 -21.33 -59.20 11.34
CA VAL A 7 -21.77 -58.03 10.59
C VAL A 7 -20.60 -57.03 10.54
N CYS A 8 -19.99 -56.85 9.36
CA CYS A 8 -19.01 -55.80 9.10
C CYS A 8 -19.74 -54.48 8.85
N LEU A 9 -19.67 -53.55 9.80
CA LEU A 9 -20.15 -52.19 9.67
C LEU A 9 -19.08 -51.33 8.94
N ALA A 10 -19.30 -51.05 7.67
CA ALA A 10 -18.42 -50.15 6.90
C ALA A 10 -18.75 -48.68 7.26
N ILE A 11 -17.88 -48.05 8.01
CA ILE A 11 -17.97 -46.59 8.30
C ILE A 11 -17.38 -45.84 7.11
N CYS A 12 -18.24 -45.27 6.23
CA CYS A 12 -17.83 -44.32 5.22
C CYS A 12 -17.46 -42.98 5.90
N LEU A 13 -16.19 -42.72 6.06
CA LEU A 13 -15.65 -41.39 6.43
C LEU A 13 -15.75 -40.47 5.22
N SER A 14 -16.82 -39.67 5.17
CA SER A 14 -16.95 -38.56 4.22
C SER A 14 -16.01 -37.43 4.68
N GLN A 15 -14.88 -37.26 4.00
CA GLN A 15 -14.02 -36.12 4.19
C GLN A 15 -14.70 -34.88 3.56
N PRO A 16 -14.82 -33.73 4.29
CA PRO A 16 -15.25 -32.50 3.67
C PRO A 16 -14.18 -32.06 2.69
N ALA A 17 -14.54 -31.90 1.41
CA ALA A 17 -13.71 -31.27 0.42
C ALA A 17 -13.46 -29.80 0.86
N ALA A 18 -12.27 -29.51 1.35
CA ALA A 18 -11.83 -28.14 1.57
C ALA A 18 -11.79 -27.45 0.22
N LEU A 19 -12.78 -26.56 -0.03
CA LEU A 19 -12.75 -25.63 -1.15
C LEU A 19 -11.54 -24.73 -0.95
N ALA A 20 -10.44 -25.04 -1.63
CA ALA A 20 -9.30 -24.12 -1.76
C ALA A 20 -9.81 -22.87 -2.48
N GLN A 21 -10.10 -21.82 -1.73
CA GLN A 21 -10.28 -20.49 -2.29
C GLN A 21 -8.96 -20.12 -2.96
N THR A 22 -8.93 -20.21 -4.28
CA THR A 22 -7.84 -19.65 -5.08
C THR A 22 -7.83 -18.16 -4.81
N ALA A 23 -6.87 -17.70 -4.00
CA ALA A 23 -6.62 -16.29 -3.80
C ALA A 23 -6.40 -15.66 -5.18
N GLN A 24 -7.40 -14.96 -5.69
CA GLN A 24 -7.29 -14.24 -6.96
C GLN A 24 -6.15 -13.24 -6.82
N ARG A 25 -5.12 -13.39 -7.65
CA ARG A 25 -4.07 -12.38 -7.76
C ARG A 25 -4.74 -11.03 -8.02
N PRO A 26 -4.38 -9.98 -7.26
CA PRO A 26 -4.91 -8.64 -7.51
C PRO A 26 -4.72 -8.28 -8.98
N ALA A 27 -5.79 -7.81 -9.63
CA ALA A 27 -5.72 -7.40 -11.02
C ALA A 27 -4.68 -6.27 -11.16
N LYS A 28 -3.80 -6.38 -12.18
CA LYS A 28 -2.80 -5.34 -12.45
C LYS A 28 -3.54 -4.01 -12.71
N PRO A 29 -3.21 -2.93 -11.97
CA PRO A 29 -3.89 -1.65 -12.16
C PRO A 29 -3.69 -1.15 -13.58
N LEU A 30 -4.75 -0.61 -14.18
CA LEU A 30 -4.69 0.05 -15.47
C LEU A 30 -4.44 1.55 -15.26
N VAL A 31 -3.45 2.09 -15.96
CA VAL A 31 -3.21 3.53 -16.01
C VAL A 31 -4.43 4.20 -16.64
N GLY A 32 -4.95 5.27 -16.03
CA GLY A 32 -6.00 6.06 -16.63
C GLY A 32 -7.43 5.54 -16.43
N GLN A 33 -7.73 4.79 -15.35
CA GLN A 33 -9.10 4.34 -15.09
C GLN A 33 -10.06 5.51 -14.84
N PRO A 34 -11.18 5.63 -15.59
CA PRO A 34 -12.21 6.65 -15.36
C PRO A 34 -12.92 6.45 -14.01
N GLY A 35 -13.46 7.53 -13.42
CA GLY A 35 -14.36 7.49 -12.27
C GLY A 35 -13.71 7.65 -10.92
N LYS A 36 -12.47 8.17 -10.86
CA LYS A 36 -11.76 8.56 -9.64
C LYS A 36 -11.29 10.00 -9.75
N ASP A 37 -11.14 10.68 -8.61
CA ASP A 37 -10.69 12.08 -8.53
C ASP A 37 -9.29 12.29 -9.12
N ALA A 38 -8.49 11.23 -9.20
CA ALA A 38 -7.19 11.22 -9.86
C ALA A 38 -6.98 9.96 -10.70
N ILE A 39 -6.39 10.15 -11.88
CA ILE A 39 -5.91 9.05 -12.73
C ILE A 39 -4.60 8.54 -12.12
N TRP A 40 -4.54 7.24 -11.82
CA TRP A 40 -3.28 6.66 -11.37
C TRP A 40 -2.24 6.67 -12.50
N VAL A 41 -1.13 7.35 -12.26
CA VAL A 41 0.05 7.39 -13.13
C VAL A 41 1.26 6.99 -12.29
N PRO A 42 1.96 5.91 -12.66
CA PRO A 42 3.10 5.46 -11.88
C PRO A 42 4.30 6.40 -12.03
N THR A 43 4.84 6.91 -10.92
CA THR A 43 6.10 7.68 -10.92
C THR A 43 7.27 6.77 -11.37
N PRO A 44 8.14 7.19 -12.30
CA PRO A 44 9.33 6.44 -12.65
C PRO A 44 10.24 6.20 -11.45
N SER A 45 10.83 5.00 -11.34
CA SER A 45 11.66 4.64 -10.17
C SER A 45 12.85 5.58 -9.97
N ALA A 46 13.51 6.01 -11.04
CA ALA A 46 14.62 6.98 -10.95
C ALA A 46 14.17 8.32 -10.32
N LEU A 47 12.95 8.77 -10.64
CA LEU A 47 12.41 10.01 -10.07
C LEU A 47 12.07 9.84 -8.58
N ILE A 48 11.54 8.68 -8.19
CA ILE A 48 11.31 8.36 -6.76
C ILE A 48 12.63 8.41 -5.98
N GLU A 49 13.69 7.79 -6.51
CA GLU A 49 15.00 7.83 -5.85
C GLU A 49 15.50 9.28 -5.68
N MET A 50 15.37 10.11 -6.73
CA MET A 50 15.73 11.52 -6.66
C MET A 50 14.88 12.29 -5.62
N MET A 51 13.58 12.04 -5.53
CA MET A 51 12.70 12.65 -4.53
C MET A 51 13.11 12.28 -3.11
N LEU A 52 13.42 10.99 -2.87
CA LEU A 52 13.85 10.51 -1.56
C LEU A 52 15.27 11.04 -1.19
N ASP A 53 16.16 11.21 -2.17
CA ASP A 53 17.48 11.85 -1.98
C ASP A 53 17.33 13.32 -1.64
N LEU A 54 16.49 14.06 -2.37
CA LEU A 54 16.19 15.47 -2.12
C LEU A 54 15.61 15.66 -0.70
N ALA A 55 14.70 14.76 -0.28
CA ALA A 55 14.16 14.73 1.07
C ALA A 55 15.16 14.21 2.11
N LYS A 56 16.34 13.73 1.71
CA LYS A 56 17.37 13.13 2.60
C LYS A 56 16.78 12.05 3.49
N VAL A 57 15.99 11.13 2.91
CA VAL A 57 15.34 10.06 3.66
C VAL A 57 16.35 9.10 4.25
N THR A 58 16.20 8.81 5.54
CA THR A 58 17.03 7.91 6.34
C THR A 58 16.19 6.88 7.09
N ALA A 59 16.85 5.92 7.75
CA ALA A 59 16.19 4.92 8.59
C ALA A 59 15.47 5.50 9.82
N ALA A 60 15.77 6.75 10.21
CA ALA A 60 15.10 7.44 11.32
C ALA A 60 13.74 8.05 10.91
N ASP A 61 13.44 8.08 9.61
CA ASP A 61 12.28 8.76 9.09
C ASP A 61 10.99 7.94 9.16
N ARG A 62 9.89 8.67 9.30
CA ARG A 62 8.54 8.21 9.04
C ARG A 62 8.05 8.88 7.76
N VAL A 63 8.01 8.09 6.70
CA VAL A 63 7.59 8.56 5.37
C VAL A 63 6.11 8.27 5.18
N VAL A 64 5.34 9.22 4.70
CA VAL A 64 3.98 8.99 4.21
C VAL A 64 3.88 9.35 2.73
N ASP A 65 3.24 8.50 1.94
CA ASP A 65 2.90 8.72 0.54
C ASP A 65 1.39 8.83 0.40
N LEU A 66 0.90 10.01 -0.01
CA LEU A 66 -0.52 10.31 -0.16
C LEU A 66 -0.97 10.03 -1.59
N GLY A 67 -1.84 9.03 -1.77
CA GLY A 67 -2.15 8.47 -3.08
C GLY A 67 -1.07 7.48 -3.54
N SER A 68 -0.73 6.52 -2.68
CA SER A 68 0.47 5.68 -2.84
C SER A 68 0.44 4.71 -4.03
N GLY A 69 -0.69 4.56 -4.70
CA GLY A 69 -0.82 3.72 -5.88
C GLY A 69 -0.37 2.28 -5.64
N ASP A 70 0.56 1.80 -6.46
CA ASP A 70 1.15 0.45 -6.35
C ASP A 70 2.25 0.32 -5.29
N GLY A 71 2.46 1.37 -4.47
CA GLY A 71 3.34 1.37 -3.31
C GLY A 71 4.82 1.62 -3.59
N ARG A 72 5.20 1.95 -4.83
CA ARG A 72 6.61 2.04 -5.24
C ARG A 72 7.44 3.04 -4.44
N ALA A 73 6.91 4.23 -4.10
CA ALA A 73 7.62 5.23 -3.30
C ALA A 73 7.77 4.77 -1.84
N VAL A 74 6.72 4.18 -1.27
CA VAL A 74 6.74 3.59 0.08
C VAL A 74 7.78 2.46 0.17
N ILE A 75 7.80 1.56 -0.81
CA ILE A 75 8.76 0.46 -0.89
C ILE A 75 10.20 0.99 -1.01
N ALA A 76 10.43 2.00 -1.86
CA ALA A 76 11.75 2.61 -2.00
C ALA A 76 12.22 3.27 -0.69
N ALA A 77 11.34 3.99 0.03
CA ALA A 77 11.65 4.54 1.34
C ALA A 77 11.95 3.44 2.39
N ALA A 78 11.17 2.36 2.39
CA ALA A 78 11.39 1.22 3.28
C ALA A 78 12.74 0.52 3.02
N LYS A 79 13.17 0.40 1.76
CA LYS A 79 14.50 -0.11 1.40
C LYS A 79 15.65 0.75 1.93
N ARG A 80 15.42 2.04 2.18
CA ARG A 80 16.36 2.94 2.87
C ARG A 80 16.32 2.80 4.40
N GLY A 81 15.49 1.89 4.93
CA GLY A 81 15.31 1.62 6.34
C GLY A 81 14.25 2.47 7.03
N ALA A 82 13.61 3.42 6.34
CA ALA A 82 12.55 4.25 6.89
C ALA A 82 11.28 3.44 7.20
N ASN A 83 10.51 3.88 8.20
CA ASN A 83 9.15 3.37 8.39
C ASN A 83 8.24 4.14 7.42
N ALA A 84 7.70 3.45 6.41
CA ALA A 84 6.96 4.07 5.34
C ALA A 84 5.51 3.57 5.29
N ARG A 85 4.56 4.51 5.13
CA ARG A 85 3.12 4.26 5.07
C ARG A 85 2.56 4.85 3.79
N GLY A 86 1.83 4.04 3.04
CA GLY A 86 1.03 4.47 1.90
C GLY A 86 -0.43 4.62 2.28
N ILE A 87 -1.04 5.75 1.91
CA ILE A 87 -2.47 6.00 2.02
C ILE A 87 -3.04 5.98 0.61
N GLU A 88 -3.99 5.06 0.35
CA GLU A 88 -4.57 4.86 -0.98
C GLU A 88 -6.06 4.57 -0.86
N PHE A 89 -6.86 5.19 -1.70
CA PHE A 89 -8.31 5.02 -1.69
C PHE A 89 -8.77 3.74 -2.39
N ASP A 90 -8.05 3.33 -3.44
CA ASP A 90 -8.37 2.12 -4.20
C ASP A 90 -7.90 0.84 -3.50
N ALA A 91 -8.85 0.01 -3.07
CA ALA A 91 -8.56 -1.26 -2.43
C ALA A 91 -7.70 -2.22 -3.29
N ASN A 92 -7.84 -2.17 -4.62
CA ASN A 92 -7.04 -3.01 -5.51
C ASN A 92 -5.58 -2.54 -5.54
N LEU A 93 -5.35 -1.21 -5.56
CA LEU A 93 -4.01 -0.65 -5.48
C LEU A 93 -3.35 -0.95 -4.13
N VAL A 94 -4.09 -0.86 -3.01
CA VAL A 94 -3.60 -1.28 -1.69
C VAL A 94 -3.17 -2.75 -1.69
N ALA A 95 -3.99 -3.64 -2.27
CA ALA A 95 -3.65 -5.07 -2.36
C ALA A 95 -2.39 -5.30 -3.22
N VAL A 96 -2.27 -4.58 -4.34
CA VAL A 96 -1.08 -4.64 -5.21
C VAL A 96 0.16 -4.11 -4.47
N ALA A 97 0.06 -2.97 -3.79
CA ALA A 97 1.15 -2.38 -3.03
C ALA A 97 1.65 -3.31 -1.92
N THR A 98 0.72 -3.93 -1.19
CA THR A 98 1.03 -4.92 -0.14
C THR A 98 1.76 -6.13 -0.72
N ALA A 99 1.29 -6.68 -1.85
CA ALA A 99 1.94 -7.79 -2.52
C ALA A 99 3.34 -7.42 -3.05
N ASN A 100 3.49 -6.19 -3.56
CA ASN A 100 4.79 -5.67 -4.01
C ASN A 100 5.78 -5.55 -2.83
N ALA A 101 5.36 -5.01 -1.69
CA ALA A 101 6.21 -4.91 -0.50
C ALA A 101 6.66 -6.29 0.02
N ALA A 102 5.76 -7.26 0.00
CA ALA A 102 6.10 -8.64 0.38
C ALA A 102 7.12 -9.25 -0.59
N LYS A 103 6.95 -9.05 -1.90
CA LYS A 103 7.89 -9.51 -2.93
C LYS A 103 9.28 -8.89 -2.77
N GLU A 104 9.33 -7.61 -2.37
CA GLU A 104 10.58 -6.86 -2.17
C GLU A 104 11.18 -7.06 -0.77
N GLY A 105 10.54 -7.85 0.11
CA GLY A 105 11.05 -8.21 1.44
C GLY A 105 11.06 -7.06 2.45
N VAL A 106 10.14 -6.08 2.31
CA VAL A 106 10.10 -4.86 3.15
C VAL A 106 8.78 -4.67 3.90
N SER A 107 7.97 -5.74 4.05
CA SER A 107 6.65 -5.66 4.70
C SER A 107 6.70 -5.25 6.18
N ASP A 108 7.83 -5.37 6.83
CA ASP A 108 8.06 -4.91 8.20
C ASP A 108 8.16 -3.39 8.32
N LYS A 109 8.48 -2.70 7.23
CA LYS A 109 8.68 -1.24 7.15
C LYS A 109 7.77 -0.52 6.17
N ALA A 110 7.18 -1.23 5.21
CA ALA A 110 6.25 -0.70 4.22
C ALA A 110 4.83 -1.17 4.53
N THR A 111 3.97 -0.25 4.96
CA THR A 111 2.56 -0.52 5.28
C THR A 111 1.64 0.27 4.36
N PHE A 112 0.47 -0.29 4.07
CA PHE A 112 -0.51 0.34 3.19
C PHE A 112 -1.89 0.31 3.83
N GLU A 113 -2.60 1.42 3.73
CA GLU A 113 -3.92 1.60 4.29
C GLU A 113 -4.90 2.07 3.22
N ARG A 114 -6.05 1.40 3.16
CA ARG A 114 -7.17 1.89 2.37
C ARG A 114 -7.87 2.98 3.13
N ALA A 115 -7.62 4.24 2.78
CA ALA A 115 -8.21 5.38 3.46
C ALA A 115 -8.33 6.61 2.55
N ASP A 116 -9.18 7.56 2.96
CA ASP A 116 -9.21 8.90 2.39
C ASP A 116 -8.07 9.73 3.00
N MET A 117 -7.12 10.18 2.16
CA MET A 117 -5.98 10.99 2.59
C MET A 117 -6.39 12.32 3.23
N PHE A 118 -7.58 12.85 2.91
CA PHE A 118 -8.10 14.09 3.49
C PHE A 118 -8.69 13.89 4.89
N ALA A 119 -9.07 12.67 5.24
CA ALA A 119 -9.65 12.30 6.55
C ALA A 119 -8.64 11.55 7.46
N THR A 120 -7.45 11.23 6.93
CA THR A 120 -6.46 10.43 7.65
C THR A 120 -5.44 11.31 8.35
N ASP A 121 -5.10 10.96 9.59
CA ASP A 121 -4.01 11.62 10.32
C ASP A 121 -2.64 11.09 9.84
N PHE A 122 -1.81 11.99 9.37
CA PHE A 122 -0.41 11.76 9.02
C PHE A 122 0.55 12.77 9.68
N SER A 123 0.08 13.48 10.69
CA SER A 123 0.84 14.55 11.39
C SER A 123 2.14 14.08 12.05
N ASN A 124 2.29 12.78 12.24
CA ASN A 124 3.50 12.18 12.82
C ASN A 124 4.59 11.87 11.77
N ALA A 125 4.32 12.06 10.48
CA ALA A 125 5.31 11.85 9.43
C ALA A 125 6.42 12.91 9.49
N THR A 126 7.64 12.51 9.13
CA THR A 126 8.80 13.39 8.99
C THR A 126 9.06 13.74 7.53
N VAL A 127 8.53 12.95 6.62
CA VAL A 127 8.58 13.17 5.17
C VAL A 127 7.22 12.85 4.56
N VAL A 128 6.72 13.75 3.72
CA VAL A 128 5.51 13.58 2.90
C VAL A 128 5.91 13.51 1.45
N VAL A 129 5.44 12.48 0.75
CA VAL A 129 5.63 12.27 -0.69
C VAL A 129 4.30 12.52 -1.39
N LEU A 130 4.33 13.26 -2.49
CA LEU A 130 3.17 13.66 -3.26
C LEU A 130 3.40 13.45 -4.76
N PHE A 131 2.41 12.88 -5.42
CA PHE A 131 2.24 12.97 -6.88
C PHE A 131 0.74 13.12 -7.18
N LEU A 132 0.22 14.28 -6.89
CA LEU A 132 -1.21 14.59 -6.96
C LEU A 132 -1.45 15.80 -7.86
N LEU A 133 -2.66 15.88 -8.42
CA LEU A 133 -3.08 17.06 -9.19
C LEU A 133 -3.10 18.32 -8.31
N PRO A 134 -2.94 19.52 -8.89
CA PRO A 134 -2.87 20.79 -8.16
C PRO A 134 -4.01 20.99 -7.16
N ASP A 135 -5.25 20.69 -7.56
CA ASP A 135 -6.42 20.88 -6.70
C ASP A 135 -6.37 20.01 -5.44
N LEU A 136 -5.85 18.79 -5.56
CA LEU A 136 -5.66 17.89 -4.42
C LEU A 136 -4.53 18.39 -3.50
N ASN A 137 -3.45 18.90 -4.07
CA ASN A 137 -2.36 19.52 -3.32
C ASN A 137 -2.84 20.75 -2.53
N ILE A 138 -3.64 21.62 -3.16
CA ILE A 138 -4.23 22.79 -2.51
C ILE A 138 -5.14 22.36 -1.35
N LYS A 139 -5.94 21.32 -1.53
CA LYS A 139 -6.82 20.78 -0.49
C LYS A 139 -6.03 20.19 0.70
N LEU A 140 -4.88 19.57 0.46
CA LEU A 140 -3.99 19.03 1.50
C LEU A 140 -3.16 20.11 2.20
N ARG A 141 -2.96 21.26 1.58
CA ARG A 141 -2.07 22.32 2.06
C ARG A 141 -2.29 22.69 3.53
N PRO A 142 -3.51 22.90 4.04
CA PRO A 142 -3.72 23.23 5.46
C PRO A 142 -3.18 22.16 6.40
N SER A 143 -3.42 20.89 6.09
CA SER A 143 -2.94 19.76 6.90
C SER A 143 -1.41 19.67 6.89
N ILE A 144 -0.79 19.88 5.72
CA ILE A 144 0.67 19.84 5.55
C ILE A 144 1.34 21.02 6.27
N LEU A 145 0.80 22.23 6.16
CA LEU A 145 1.34 23.42 6.84
C LEU A 145 1.21 23.35 8.37
N ASN A 146 0.27 22.55 8.88
CA ASN A 146 0.09 22.32 10.32
C ASN A 146 0.97 21.19 10.89
N MET A 147 1.82 20.57 10.07
CA MET A 147 2.74 19.53 10.52
C MET A 147 3.88 20.15 11.37
N LYS A 148 4.60 19.28 12.07
CA LYS A 148 5.72 19.71 12.91
C LYS A 148 6.78 20.44 12.08
N PRO A 149 7.39 21.54 12.60
CA PRO A 149 8.51 22.17 11.95
C PRO A 149 9.65 21.18 11.67
N GLY A 150 10.22 21.26 10.47
CA GLY A 150 11.23 20.32 9.99
C GLY A 150 10.68 19.12 9.22
N THR A 151 9.36 18.97 9.12
CA THR A 151 8.77 18.01 8.16
C THR A 151 9.14 18.41 6.73
N ARG A 152 9.63 17.45 5.96
CA ARG A 152 10.04 17.64 4.57
C ARG A 152 8.94 17.14 3.65
N VAL A 153 8.63 17.93 2.63
CA VAL A 153 7.62 17.59 1.62
C VAL A 153 8.29 17.55 0.26
N VAL A 154 8.10 16.46 -0.46
CA VAL A 154 8.56 16.32 -1.83
C VAL A 154 7.38 16.02 -2.74
N SER A 155 7.27 16.76 -3.83
CA SER A 155 6.20 16.62 -4.81
C SER A 155 6.76 16.40 -6.20
N ASN A 156 6.18 15.47 -6.94
CA ASN A 156 6.46 15.27 -8.35
C ASN A 156 5.55 16.17 -9.19
N THR A 157 6.16 16.98 -10.07
CA THR A 157 5.51 17.77 -11.13
C THR A 157 4.70 18.97 -10.62
N PHE A 158 3.84 18.78 -9.61
CA PHE A 158 2.85 19.79 -9.22
C PHE A 158 3.20 20.41 -7.85
N GLU A 159 3.08 21.72 -7.79
CA GLU A 159 3.27 22.52 -6.58
C GLU A 159 1.98 22.58 -5.74
N MET A 160 2.10 23.16 -4.53
CA MET A 160 0.99 23.46 -3.62
C MET A 160 0.61 24.94 -3.68
#